data_a6b74c9fa28ce7f136cc8b74d378be1e
#
_entry.id   a6b74c9fa28ce7f136cc8b74d378be1e
#
_cell.length_a   1.000
_cell.length_b   1.000
_cell.length_c   1.000
_cell.angle_alpha   90.00
_cell.angle_beta   90.00
_cell.angle_gamma   90.00
#
_symmetry.space_group_name_H-M   'P 1'
#
loop_
_entity.id
_entity.type
_entity.pdbx_description
1 polymer ?
#
loop_
_entity_poly.entity_id
_entity_poly.type
_entity_poly.pdbx_seq_one_letter_code
_entity_poly.pdbx_strand_id
1 'polypeptide(L)' 'MEIKLVTSDKKEYLELLLLADEQESMIDRYLERGDMFVLYDNGLKALCVVTREGEGIYEIKN' A
#
# COMPACT_ATOMS: atom_id res chain seq x y z
N MET A 1 -10.97 -0.88 -15.70
CA MET A 1 -10.50 -0.89 -14.30
C MET A 1 -9.56 -2.06 -14.08
N GLU A 2 -8.43 -1.80 -13.46
CA GLU A 2 -7.43 -2.83 -13.21
C GLU A 2 -6.89 -2.69 -11.79
N ILE A 3 -6.77 -3.82 -11.09
CA ILE A 3 -6.19 -3.90 -9.77
C ILE A 3 -4.90 -4.70 -9.89
N LYS A 4 -3.79 -4.13 -9.44
CA LYS A 4 -2.48 -4.79 -9.49
C LYS A 4 -1.89 -4.95 -8.11
N LEU A 5 -1.27 -6.10 -7.88
CA LEU A 5 -0.43 -6.32 -6.71
C LEU A 5 0.98 -5.79 -7.04
N VAL A 6 1.48 -4.88 -6.21
CA VAL A 6 2.83 -4.32 -6.38
C VAL A 6 3.80 -5.16 -5.55
N THR A 7 4.73 -5.83 -6.24
CA THR A 7 5.68 -6.74 -5.59
C THR A 7 7.09 -6.17 -5.43
N SER A 8 7.39 -5.05 -6.11
CA SER A 8 8.69 -4.39 -6.04
C SER A 8 8.51 -2.90 -6.22
N ASP A 9 9.52 -2.13 -5.82
CA ASP A 9 9.55 -0.68 -5.98
C ASP A 9 8.32 0.02 -5.39
N LYS A 10 7.84 -0.48 -4.25
CA LYS A 10 6.65 0.05 -3.59
C LYS A 10 6.78 1.54 -3.26
N LYS A 11 8.00 2.01 -3.03
CA LYS A 11 8.26 3.41 -2.69
C LYS A 11 8.12 4.37 -3.87
N GLU A 12 7.88 3.88 -5.08
CA GLU A 12 7.49 4.74 -6.20
C GLU A 12 6.19 5.49 -5.88
N TYR A 13 5.39 4.94 -4.99
CA TYR A 13 4.11 5.53 -4.57
C TYR A 13 4.22 6.28 -3.25
N LEU A 14 5.45 6.56 -2.78
CA LEU A 14 5.69 7.17 -1.48
C LEU A 14 4.95 8.50 -1.28
N GLU A 15 4.93 9.35 -2.31
CA GLU A 15 4.24 10.64 -2.21
C GLU A 15 2.76 10.46 -1.90
N LEU A 16 2.11 9.46 -2.53
CA LEU A 16 0.71 9.17 -2.28
C LEU A 16 0.50 8.57 -0.88
N LEU A 17 1.42 7.72 -0.45
CA LEU A 17 1.36 7.12 0.88
C LEU A 17 1.51 8.19 1.97
N LEU A 18 2.37 9.18 1.75
CA LEU A 18 2.59 10.28 2.70
C LEU A 18 1.38 11.19 2.85
N LEU A 19 0.48 11.22 1.88
CA LEU A 19 -0.77 11.98 2.01
C LEU A 19 -1.67 11.41 3.12
N ALA A 20 -1.60 10.10 3.33
CA ALA A 20 -2.42 9.44 4.34
C ALA A 20 -1.67 9.24 5.66
N ASP A 21 -0.35 9.08 5.59
CA ASP A 21 0.50 8.87 6.76
C ASP A 21 1.71 9.79 6.66
N GLU A 22 1.91 10.64 7.65
CA GLU A 22 2.95 11.66 7.64
C GLU A 22 4.35 11.13 7.93
N GLN A 23 4.47 9.90 8.45
CA GLN A 23 5.75 9.35 8.86
C GLN A 23 6.24 8.25 7.93
N GLU A 24 7.31 8.54 7.18
CA GLU A 24 7.90 7.57 6.27
C GLU A 24 8.38 6.30 7.00
N SER A 25 8.87 6.43 8.23
CA SER A 25 9.30 5.28 9.01
C SER A 25 8.16 4.31 9.29
N MET A 26 6.96 4.80 9.48
CA MET A 26 5.78 3.95 9.66
C MET A 26 5.39 3.29 8.34
N ILE A 27 5.48 4.06 7.25
CA ILE A 27 5.21 3.54 5.91
C ILE A 27 6.17 2.39 5.60
N ASP A 28 7.46 2.56 5.86
CA ASP A 28 8.46 1.52 5.64
C ASP A 28 8.11 0.22 6.38
N ARG A 29 7.63 0.35 7.61
CA ARG A 29 7.26 -0.83 8.41
C ARG A 29 6.15 -1.64 7.77
N TYR A 30 5.06 -1.00 7.36
CA TYR A 30 3.96 -1.78 6.81
C TYR A 30 4.18 -2.17 5.35
N LEU A 31 4.98 -1.43 4.58
CA LEU A 31 5.33 -1.85 3.22
C LEU A 31 6.18 -3.12 3.21
N GLU A 32 7.08 -3.25 4.18
CA GLU A 32 7.96 -4.41 4.27
C GLU A 32 7.17 -5.70 4.50
N ARG A 33 6.13 -5.63 5.31
CA ARG A 33 5.35 -6.82 5.69
C ARG A 33 3.98 -6.94 5.03
N GLY A 34 3.54 -5.91 4.35
CA GLY A 34 2.20 -5.88 3.75
C GLY A 34 2.22 -6.09 2.25
N ASP A 35 1.04 -6.33 1.71
CA ASP A 35 0.81 -6.38 0.27
C ASP A 35 0.23 -5.04 -0.17
N MET A 36 0.80 -4.46 -1.22
CA MET A 36 0.30 -3.21 -1.79
C MET A 36 -0.48 -3.49 -3.06
N PHE A 37 -1.68 -2.92 -3.14
CA PHE A 37 -2.52 -3.00 -4.32
C PHE A 37 -2.75 -1.62 -4.88
N VAL A 38 -2.73 -1.52 -6.20
CA VAL A 38 -3.03 -0.26 -6.89
C VAL A 38 -4.22 -0.47 -7.83
N LEU A 39 -5.07 0.53 -7.91
CA LEU A 39 -6.25 0.52 -8.76
C LEU A 39 -6.07 1.54 -9.88
N TYR A 40 -6.15 1.07 -11.13
CA TYR A 40 -6.08 1.90 -12.30
C TYR A 40 -7.43 1.92 -13.03
N ASP A 41 -7.85 3.11 -13.40
CA ASP A 41 -9.02 3.33 -14.25
C ASP A 41 -8.82 4.67 -14.94
N ASN A 42 -8.23 4.63 -16.15
CA ASN A 42 -7.76 5.83 -16.84
C ASN A 42 -6.76 6.62 -15.98
N GLY A 43 -5.74 5.92 -15.50
CA GLY A 43 -4.72 6.44 -14.60
C GLY A 43 -4.85 5.84 -13.21
N LEU A 44 -3.92 6.19 -12.33
CA LEU A 44 -3.92 5.71 -10.96
C LEU A 44 -5.04 6.38 -10.16
N LYS A 45 -5.97 5.59 -9.62
CA LYS A 45 -7.12 6.11 -8.88
C LYS A 45 -7.01 5.90 -7.38
N ALA A 46 -6.41 4.79 -6.96
CA ALA A 46 -6.31 4.47 -5.54
C ALA A 46 -5.17 3.49 -5.28
N LEU A 47 -4.73 3.43 -4.06
CA LEU A 47 -3.83 2.37 -3.60
C LEU A 47 -4.18 2.01 -2.16
N CYS A 48 -3.85 0.78 -1.78
CA CYS A 48 -3.98 0.36 -0.39
C CYS A 48 -2.89 -0.63 -0.03
N VAL A 49 -2.59 -0.71 1.26
CA VAL A 49 -1.65 -1.69 1.80
C VAL A 49 -2.39 -2.52 2.83
N VAL A 50 -2.32 -3.83 2.67
CA VAL A 50 -2.97 -4.77 3.58
C VAL A 50 -1.90 -5.56 4.30
N THR A 51 -1.91 -5.54 5.62
CA THR A 51 -0.97 -6.32 6.42
C THR A 51 -1.69 -7.48 7.09
N ARG A 52 -0.97 -8.60 7.25
CA ARG A 52 -1.46 -9.73 8.01
C ARG A 52 -1.07 -9.53 9.47
N GLU A 53 -2.05 -9.36 10.34
CA GLU A 53 -1.84 -9.09 11.76
C GLU A 53 -1.90 -10.37 12.62
N GLY A 54 -2.35 -11.47 12.02
CA GLY A 54 -2.43 -12.76 12.68
C GLY A 54 -3.01 -13.76 11.70
N GLU A 55 -3.18 -15.01 12.12
CA GLU A 55 -3.75 -16.01 11.25
C GLU A 55 -5.20 -15.67 10.93
N GLY A 56 -5.46 -15.41 9.65
CA GLY A 56 -6.78 -15.04 9.18
C GLY A 56 -7.20 -13.61 9.54
N ILE A 57 -6.29 -12.80 10.06
CA ILE A 57 -6.57 -11.41 10.44
C ILE A 57 -5.74 -10.47 9.57
N TYR A 58 -6.42 -9.58 8.86
CA TYR A 58 -5.77 -8.61 7.95
C TYR A 58 -6.21 -7.20 8.32
N GLU A 59 -5.31 -6.25 8.10
CA GLU A 59 -5.58 -4.85 8.39
C GLU A 59 -5.20 -4.00 7.19
N ILE A 60 -6.07 -3.04 6.82
CA ILE A 60 -5.78 -2.06 5.78
C ILE A 60 -5.07 -0.90 6.42
N LYS A 61 -3.84 -0.64 6.00
CA LYS A 61 -3.01 0.42 6.58
C LYS A 61 -3.10 1.73 5.81
N ASN A 62 -3.48 1.65 4.52
CA ASN A 62 -3.57 2.87 3.69
C ASN A 62 -4.53 2.68 2.53
#